data_2f74e41f2547e5dab50d3f1c82601bd8
#
_entry.id   2f74e41f2547e5dab50d3f1c82601bd8
#
_cell.length_a   1.000
_cell.length_b   1.000
_cell.length_c   1.000
_cell.angle_alpha   90.00
_cell.angle_beta   90.00
_cell.angle_gamma   90.00
#
_symmetry.space_group_name_H-M   'P 1'
#
loop_
_entity.id
_entity.type
_entity.pdbx_description
1 polymer ?
#
loop_
_entity_poly.entity_id
_entity_poly.type
_entity_poly.pdbx_seq_one_letter_code
_entity_poly.pdbx_strand_id
1 'polypeptide(L)'
;MRHLLVFVIVIAAAGLLLGGLKWAFLPWLPYRRMPRHRVRHMRLRVRLRLHPGHGHATLAELWLRWGRLAAFRRSSRARRSLSFWERALGPASACSILIGRAHLRHALRLPLEEHVLVTSPPRGGKTGWLASVILRYPGPVLSTTTKHDVFELTSGVRSRVGPVHVFNPQGVGNVPSTFRWNPIAGCQDPATAIRRADAFAQSVSQQGVEDASFWSSKASDYLRAYFFAAAQAGLDLRHVAW
;
A
#
# COMPACT_ATOMS: atom_id res chain seq x y z
N MET A 1 17.92 -15.59 39.45
CA MET A 1 17.90 -14.27 38.75
C MET A 1 19.28 -13.76 38.30
N ARG A 2 20.33 -13.86 39.13
CA ARG A 2 21.69 -13.41 38.76
C ARG A 2 22.27 -14.09 37.50
N HIS A 3 22.10 -15.39 37.32
CA HIS A 3 22.61 -16.13 36.16
C HIS A 3 21.91 -15.75 34.84
N LEU A 4 20.62 -15.41 34.89
CA LEU A 4 19.87 -14.98 33.72
C LEU A 4 20.36 -13.59 33.22
N LEU A 5 20.68 -12.71 34.12
CA LEU A 5 21.16 -11.36 33.83
C LEU A 5 22.55 -11.37 33.18
N VAL A 6 23.45 -12.24 33.70
CA VAL A 6 24.79 -12.47 33.12
C VAL A 6 24.68 -13.07 31.72
N PHE A 7 23.74 -14.02 31.49
CA PHE A 7 23.57 -14.62 30.17
C PHE A 7 23.04 -13.62 29.14
N VAL A 8 22.12 -12.72 29.52
CA VAL A 8 21.61 -11.67 28.65
C VAL A 8 22.71 -10.64 28.31
N ILE A 9 23.55 -10.28 29.28
CA ILE A 9 24.67 -9.35 29.07
C ILE A 9 25.72 -9.96 28.14
N VAL A 10 26.05 -11.25 28.30
CA VAL A 10 26.99 -11.94 27.43
C VAL A 10 26.47 -12.06 25.99
N ILE A 11 25.20 -12.35 25.79
CA ILE A 11 24.59 -12.38 24.45
C ILE A 11 24.56 -10.97 23.83
N ALA A 12 24.26 -9.95 24.61
CA ALA A 12 24.27 -8.56 24.14
C ALA A 12 25.71 -8.11 23.76
N ALA A 13 26.71 -8.46 24.60
CA ALA A 13 28.12 -8.16 24.33
C ALA A 13 28.66 -8.94 23.12
N ALA A 14 28.32 -10.23 22.99
CA ALA A 14 28.65 -11.03 21.80
C ALA A 14 27.97 -10.49 20.54
N GLY A 15 26.72 -10.04 20.63
CA GLY A 15 26.00 -9.39 19.53
C GLY A 15 26.63 -8.07 19.10
N LEU A 16 27.14 -7.27 20.04
CA LEU A 16 27.87 -6.03 19.77
C LEU A 16 29.25 -6.29 19.18
N LEU A 17 29.99 -7.29 19.67
CA LEU A 17 31.29 -7.68 19.14
C LEU A 17 31.19 -8.28 17.73
N LEU A 18 30.22 -9.18 17.49
CA LEU A 18 29.96 -9.74 16.17
C LEU A 18 29.40 -8.70 15.20
N GLY A 19 28.61 -7.75 15.68
CA GLY A 19 28.15 -6.58 14.93
C GLY A 19 29.33 -5.68 14.57
N GLY A 20 30.23 -5.39 15.51
CA GLY A 20 31.46 -4.59 15.29
C GLY A 20 32.42 -5.25 14.32
N LEU A 21 32.66 -6.57 14.42
CA LEU A 21 33.48 -7.31 13.46
C LEU A 21 32.88 -7.33 12.05
N LYS A 22 31.57 -7.50 11.91
CA LYS A 22 30.89 -7.34 10.62
C LYS A 22 31.06 -5.93 10.06
N TRP A 23 31.10 -4.92 10.90
CA TRP A 23 31.34 -3.52 10.50
C TRP A 23 32.76 -3.28 10.02
N ALA A 24 33.74 -3.91 10.62
CA ALA A 24 35.15 -3.79 10.24
C ALA A 24 35.48 -4.53 8.93
N PHE A 25 34.90 -5.69 8.70
CA PHE A 25 35.23 -6.54 7.54
C PHE A 25 34.25 -6.43 6.35
N LEU A 26 33.00 -6.04 6.54
CA LEU A 26 32.03 -5.93 5.45
C LEU A 26 32.33 -4.85 4.38
N PRO A 27 32.99 -3.71 4.69
CA PRO A 27 33.35 -2.76 3.64
C PRO A 27 34.36 -3.30 2.63
N TRP A 28 35.12 -4.35 3.00
CA TRP A 28 36.25 -4.84 2.18
C TRP A 28 35.88 -5.92 1.16
N LEU A 29 34.99 -6.83 1.48
CA LEU A 29 34.67 -7.96 0.61
C LEU A 29 33.91 -7.62 -0.69
N PRO A 30 32.90 -6.73 -0.68
CA PRO A 30 32.19 -6.40 -1.92
C PRO A 30 32.96 -5.39 -2.81
N TYR A 31 33.93 -4.66 -2.26
CA TYR A 31 34.70 -3.65 -2.99
C TYR A 31 35.62 -4.24 -4.06
N ARG A 32 36.07 -5.46 -3.89
CA ARG A 32 37.06 -6.09 -4.81
C ARG A 32 36.46 -6.57 -6.13
N ARG A 33 35.11 -6.70 -6.21
CA ARG A 33 34.40 -7.23 -7.40
C ARG A 33 33.44 -6.24 -8.08
N MET A 34 33.35 -5.01 -7.60
CA MET A 34 32.44 -4.03 -8.19
C MET A 34 33.15 -3.08 -9.15
N PRO A 35 32.50 -2.70 -10.28
CA PRO A 35 33.00 -1.67 -11.19
C PRO A 35 33.28 -0.36 -10.46
N ARG A 36 34.34 0.35 -10.83
CA ARG A 36 34.79 1.59 -10.14
C ARG A 36 33.71 2.65 -9.95
N HIS A 37 32.76 2.78 -10.89
CA HIS A 37 31.65 3.72 -10.77
C HIS A 37 30.68 3.34 -9.63
N ARG A 38 30.36 2.04 -9.44
CA ARG A 38 29.50 1.57 -8.33
C ARG A 38 30.19 1.76 -6.96
N VAL A 39 31.47 1.55 -6.91
CA VAL A 39 32.27 1.78 -5.70
C VAL A 39 32.25 3.25 -5.30
N ARG A 40 32.36 4.18 -6.26
CA ARG A 40 32.29 5.63 -6.00
C ARG A 40 30.94 6.05 -5.44
N HIS A 41 29.83 5.57 -6.03
CA HIS A 41 28.48 5.82 -5.51
C HIS A 41 28.25 5.20 -4.13
N MET A 42 28.81 4.04 -3.87
CA MET A 42 28.70 3.38 -2.57
C MET A 42 29.50 4.10 -1.48
N ARG A 43 30.71 4.57 -1.80
CA ARG A 43 31.52 5.43 -0.90
C ARG A 43 30.82 6.75 -0.59
N LEU A 44 30.24 7.39 -1.59
CA LEU A 44 29.46 8.61 -1.40
C LEU A 44 28.24 8.37 -0.49
N ARG A 45 27.51 7.29 -0.71
CA ARG A 45 26.36 6.90 0.14
C ARG A 45 26.78 6.59 1.58
N VAL A 46 27.90 5.93 1.80
CA VAL A 46 28.43 5.65 3.15
C VAL A 46 28.84 6.95 3.82
N ARG A 47 29.57 7.84 3.11
CA ARG A 47 30.01 9.14 3.62
C ARG A 47 28.83 10.07 3.97
N LEU A 48 27.80 10.11 3.13
CA LEU A 48 26.58 10.90 3.38
C LEU A 48 25.75 10.35 4.56
N ARG A 49 25.91 9.08 4.91
CA ARG A 49 25.20 8.45 6.03
C ARG A 49 25.81 8.76 7.39
N LEU A 50 27.09 9.06 7.43
CA LEU A 50 27.78 9.43 8.65
C LEU A 50 27.50 10.89 9.06
N HIS A 51 26.92 11.68 8.16
CA HIS A 51 26.53 13.06 8.43
C HIS A 51 24.99 13.18 8.48
N PRO A 52 24.35 13.16 9.67
CA PRO A 52 22.94 13.50 9.81
C PRO A 52 22.74 14.95 9.32
N GLY A 53 21.88 15.16 8.37
CA GLY A 53 21.61 16.49 7.81
C GLY A 53 21.63 16.56 6.27
N HIS A 54 22.06 15.53 5.58
CA HIS A 54 22.12 15.51 4.10
C HIS A 54 20.91 14.81 3.43
N GLY A 55 19.76 14.75 4.10
CA GLY A 55 18.53 14.19 3.54
C GLY A 55 18.52 12.66 3.36
N HIS A 56 19.51 11.95 3.85
CA HIS A 56 19.60 10.49 3.78
C HIS A 56 19.39 9.85 5.15
N ALA A 57 18.51 8.86 5.24
CA ALA A 57 18.30 8.12 6.48
C ALA A 57 19.53 7.29 6.88
N THR A 58 19.88 7.34 8.15
CA THR A 58 20.94 6.51 8.73
C THR A 58 20.49 5.04 8.84
N LEU A 59 21.44 4.10 8.96
CA LEU A 59 21.10 2.68 9.18
C LEU A 59 20.30 2.46 10.47
N ALA A 60 20.65 3.18 11.54
CA ALA A 60 19.92 3.13 12.79
C ALA A 60 18.47 3.61 12.62
N GLU A 61 18.27 4.70 11.90
CA GLU A 61 16.96 5.22 11.59
C GLU A 61 16.14 4.26 10.73
N LEU A 62 16.73 3.66 9.71
CA LEU A 62 16.09 2.64 8.89
C LEU A 62 15.68 1.41 9.73
N TRP A 63 16.51 0.98 10.66
CA TRP A 63 16.23 -0.13 11.56
C TRP A 63 15.10 0.18 12.55
N LEU A 64 15.17 1.34 13.19
CA LEU A 64 14.23 1.74 14.24
C LEU A 64 12.87 2.17 13.70
N ARG A 65 12.84 2.81 12.51
CA ARG A 65 11.60 3.38 11.96
C ARG A 65 10.93 2.51 10.88
N TRP A 66 11.72 1.74 10.12
CA TRP A 66 11.25 1.04 8.91
C TRP A 66 11.51 -0.47 8.94
N GLY A 67 12.06 -0.97 10.02
CA GLY A 67 12.33 -2.39 10.21
C GLY A 67 11.12 -3.18 10.71
N ARG A 68 11.28 -4.49 10.83
CA ARG A 68 10.25 -5.41 11.35
C ARG A 68 9.78 -5.02 12.76
N LEU A 69 10.69 -4.58 13.63
CA LEU A 69 10.35 -4.18 14.99
C LEU A 69 9.46 -2.93 15.04
N ALA A 70 9.75 -1.95 14.19
CA ALA A 70 8.92 -0.76 14.07
C ALA A 70 7.51 -1.11 13.54
N ALA A 71 7.43 -1.96 12.52
CA ALA A 71 6.18 -2.45 11.98
C ALA A 71 5.37 -3.21 13.03
N PHE A 72 6.01 -4.08 13.83
CA PHE A 72 5.37 -4.79 14.94
C PHE A 72 4.79 -3.84 15.98
N ARG A 73 5.57 -2.85 16.46
CA ARG A 73 5.10 -1.88 17.46
C ARG A 73 3.88 -1.09 16.98
N ARG A 74 3.86 -0.68 15.70
CA ARG A 74 2.75 0.08 15.12
C ARG A 74 1.53 -0.80 14.80
N SER A 75 1.74 -2.07 14.49
CA SER A 75 0.65 -3.02 14.16
C SER A 75 -0.32 -3.28 15.31
N SER A 76 0.06 -2.98 16.55
CA SER A 76 -0.84 -3.11 17.72
C SER A 76 -2.10 -2.24 17.60
N ARG A 77 -2.01 -1.12 16.88
CA ARG A 77 -3.14 -0.24 16.60
C ARG A 77 -3.93 -0.68 15.37
N ALA A 78 -3.21 -1.05 14.29
CA ALA A 78 -3.78 -1.41 12.99
C ALA A 78 -4.49 -2.77 12.98
N ARG A 79 -4.00 -3.72 13.76
CA ARG A 79 -4.47 -5.12 13.73
C ARG A 79 -4.80 -5.59 15.13
N ARG A 80 -5.82 -5.00 15.73
CA ARG A 80 -6.33 -5.38 17.04
C ARG A 80 -6.86 -6.83 17.11
N SER A 81 -7.27 -7.38 15.97
CA SER A 81 -7.74 -8.76 15.86
C SER A 81 -6.65 -9.81 16.03
N LEU A 82 -5.37 -9.44 15.86
CA LEU A 82 -4.25 -10.36 16.04
C LEU A 82 -3.75 -10.31 17.48
N SER A 83 -3.55 -11.48 18.10
CA SER A 83 -2.92 -11.60 19.40
C SER A 83 -1.46 -11.11 19.38
N PHE A 84 -0.89 -10.87 20.57
CA PHE A 84 0.51 -10.49 20.68
C PHE A 84 1.45 -11.52 20.03
N TRP A 85 1.21 -12.80 20.25
CA TRP A 85 2.04 -13.88 19.73
C TRP A 85 1.91 -14.03 18.20
N GLU A 86 0.73 -13.91 17.65
CA GLU A 86 0.52 -13.92 16.19
C GLU A 86 1.25 -12.76 15.50
N ARG A 87 1.28 -11.58 16.12
CA ARG A 87 2.04 -10.43 15.61
C ARG A 87 3.55 -10.62 15.72
N ALA A 88 4.03 -11.18 16.85
CA ALA A 88 5.45 -11.33 17.10
C ALA A 88 6.09 -12.47 16.29
N LEU A 89 5.42 -13.62 16.22
CA LEU A 89 5.93 -14.83 15.57
C LEU A 89 5.41 -15.01 14.15
N GLY A 90 4.28 -14.40 13.83
CA GLY A 90 3.66 -14.47 12.50
C GLY A 90 4.50 -13.84 11.38
N PRO A 91 4.11 -14.06 10.13
CA PRO A 91 4.79 -13.47 8.99
C PRO A 91 4.73 -11.94 9.06
N ALA A 92 5.84 -11.27 8.75
CA ALA A 92 5.89 -9.82 8.80
C ALA A 92 4.90 -9.13 7.84
N SER A 93 4.42 -9.84 6.81
CA SER A 93 3.37 -9.40 5.90
C SER A 93 1.99 -9.28 6.54
N ALA A 94 1.73 -9.98 7.64
CA ALA A 94 0.47 -9.84 8.39
C ALA A 94 0.30 -8.46 9.02
N CYS A 95 1.40 -7.76 9.31
CA CYS A 95 1.40 -6.49 10.01
C CYS A 95 1.97 -5.32 9.19
N SER A 96 2.57 -5.60 8.04
CA SER A 96 3.31 -4.58 7.28
C SER A 96 3.45 -4.90 5.80
N ILE A 97 3.53 -3.86 4.99
CA ILE A 97 3.85 -3.95 3.56
C ILE A 97 5.35 -3.80 3.37
N LEU A 98 5.95 -4.67 2.56
CA LEU A 98 7.33 -4.52 2.11
C LEU A 98 7.36 -3.52 0.95
N ILE A 99 7.90 -2.33 1.18
CA ILE A 99 7.99 -1.30 0.14
C ILE A 99 9.30 -1.36 -0.66
N GLY A 100 10.33 -2.00 -0.11
CA GLY A 100 11.61 -2.11 -0.79
C GLY A 100 12.69 -2.64 0.11
N ARG A 101 13.93 -2.55 -0.37
CA ARG A 101 15.12 -2.92 0.38
C ARG A 101 16.14 -1.79 0.34
N ALA A 102 16.63 -1.41 1.50
CA ALA A 102 17.72 -0.45 1.65
C ALA A 102 19.08 -1.14 1.52
N HIS A 103 20.12 -0.39 1.85
CA HIS A 103 21.48 -0.90 1.92
C HIS A 103 21.58 -2.14 2.82
N LEU A 104 22.50 -3.05 2.53
CA LEU A 104 22.65 -4.36 3.18
C LEU A 104 21.38 -5.22 3.08
N ARG A 105 20.56 -5.01 2.05
CA ARG A 105 19.29 -5.73 1.82
C ARG A 105 18.28 -5.59 2.96
N HIS A 106 18.44 -4.56 3.81
CA HIS A 106 17.51 -4.30 4.91
C HIS A 106 16.10 -4.05 4.35
N ALA A 107 15.13 -4.84 4.81
CA ALA A 107 13.75 -4.73 4.36
C ALA A 107 13.09 -3.48 4.94
N LEU A 108 12.64 -2.59 4.07
CA LEU A 108 11.86 -1.42 4.45
C LEU A 108 10.39 -1.81 4.50
N ARG A 109 9.78 -1.66 5.66
CA ARG A 109 8.40 -2.05 5.92
C ARG A 109 7.58 -0.89 6.42
N LEU A 110 6.38 -0.77 5.90
CA LEU A 110 5.38 0.17 6.37
C LEU A 110 4.25 -0.56 7.08
N PRO A 111 3.70 0.00 8.16
CA PRO A 111 2.44 -0.45 8.72
C PRO A 111 1.32 -0.38 7.68
N LEU A 112 0.28 -1.19 7.86
CA LEU A 112 -0.86 -1.25 6.91
C LEU A 112 -1.71 0.02 6.88
N GLU A 113 -1.60 0.89 7.88
CA GLU A 113 -2.33 2.16 7.98
C GLU A 113 -1.65 3.32 7.23
N GLU A 114 -0.41 3.14 6.79
CA GLU A 114 0.36 4.20 6.16
C GLU A 114 0.04 4.30 4.66
N HIS A 115 -0.10 5.53 4.19
CA HIS A 115 -0.26 5.82 2.77
C HIS A 115 1.10 5.85 2.07
N VAL A 116 1.15 5.36 0.84
CA VAL A 116 2.37 5.34 0.03
C VAL A 116 2.15 6.05 -1.30
N LEU A 117 2.89 7.11 -1.53
CA LEU A 117 2.98 7.75 -2.83
C LEU A 117 4.23 7.29 -3.55
N VAL A 118 4.05 6.69 -4.74
CA VAL A 118 5.16 6.23 -5.57
C VAL A 118 5.24 7.09 -6.82
N THR A 119 6.27 7.91 -6.91
CA THR A 119 6.56 8.73 -8.07
C THR A 119 7.80 8.20 -8.79
N SER A 120 7.73 8.06 -10.09
CA SER A 120 8.88 7.73 -10.92
C SER A 120 8.62 8.11 -12.38
N PRO A 121 9.65 8.32 -13.19
CA PRO A 121 9.48 8.58 -14.62
C PRO A 121 8.81 7.40 -15.33
N PRO A 122 8.33 7.56 -16.56
CA PRO A 122 7.87 6.47 -17.41
C PRO A 122 8.92 5.33 -17.45
N ARG A 123 8.46 4.07 -17.48
CA ARG A 123 9.32 2.87 -17.44
C ARG A 123 10.18 2.72 -16.18
N GLY A 124 9.94 3.51 -15.13
CA GLY A 124 10.66 3.43 -13.85
C GLY A 124 10.23 2.28 -12.93
N GLY A 125 9.46 1.31 -13.42
CA GLY A 125 9.12 0.09 -12.67
C GLY A 125 7.95 0.21 -11.68
N LYS A 126 7.13 1.28 -11.75
CA LYS A 126 5.97 1.47 -10.85
C LYS A 126 5.02 0.28 -10.83
N THR A 127 4.61 -0.18 -12.03
CA THR A 127 3.69 -1.32 -12.18
C THR A 127 4.26 -2.60 -11.57
N GLY A 128 5.53 -2.91 -11.81
CA GLY A 128 6.21 -4.08 -11.24
C GLY A 128 6.33 -4.00 -9.71
N TRP A 129 6.59 -2.82 -9.17
CA TRP A 129 6.59 -2.59 -7.72
C TRP A 129 5.21 -2.81 -7.14
N LEU A 130 4.15 -2.22 -7.72
CA LEU A 130 2.77 -2.37 -7.26
C LEU A 130 2.32 -3.83 -7.32
N ALA A 131 2.56 -4.51 -8.44
CA ALA A 131 2.27 -5.94 -8.58
C ALA A 131 2.97 -6.78 -7.49
N SER A 132 4.23 -6.48 -7.20
CA SER A 132 4.98 -7.14 -6.11
C SER A 132 4.34 -6.93 -4.72
N VAL A 133 3.80 -5.74 -4.45
CA VAL A 133 3.08 -5.45 -3.19
C VAL A 133 1.78 -6.24 -3.14
N ILE A 134 0.98 -6.21 -4.21
CA ILE A 134 -0.30 -6.93 -4.31
C ILE A 134 -0.11 -8.44 -4.12
N LEU A 135 0.88 -9.03 -4.77
CA LEU A 135 1.16 -10.47 -4.69
C LEU A 135 1.61 -10.93 -3.30
N ARG A 136 2.26 -10.06 -2.55
CA ARG A 136 2.77 -10.38 -1.19
C ARG A 136 1.81 -10.05 -0.08
N TYR A 137 0.76 -9.29 -0.36
CA TYR A 137 -0.20 -8.91 0.65
C TYR A 137 -1.16 -10.07 0.95
N PRO A 138 -1.29 -10.51 2.21
CA PRO A 138 -2.10 -11.69 2.55
C PRO A 138 -3.60 -11.42 2.62
N GLY A 139 -4.00 -10.16 2.70
CA GLY A 139 -5.41 -9.75 2.85
C GLY A 139 -6.09 -9.42 1.52
N PRO A 140 -7.34 -8.94 1.59
CA PRO A 140 -8.06 -8.45 0.43
C PRO A 140 -7.39 -7.21 -0.16
N VAL A 141 -7.45 -7.07 -1.48
CA VAL A 141 -6.86 -5.95 -2.22
C VAL A 141 -7.91 -5.36 -3.14
N LEU A 142 -8.08 -4.05 -3.05
CA LEU A 142 -8.81 -3.27 -4.05
C LEU A 142 -7.79 -2.52 -4.91
N SER A 143 -7.80 -2.73 -6.21
CA SER A 143 -6.92 -2.04 -7.16
C SER A 143 -7.75 -1.27 -8.16
N THR A 144 -7.53 0.04 -8.27
CA THR A 144 -8.12 0.90 -9.30
C THR A 144 -7.04 1.30 -10.29
N THR A 145 -7.30 1.12 -11.57
CA THR A 145 -6.31 1.39 -12.61
C THR A 145 -6.98 1.72 -13.94
N THR A 146 -6.35 2.53 -14.74
CA THR A 146 -6.75 2.83 -16.12
C THR A 146 -6.11 1.89 -17.15
N LYS A 147 -5.26 0.94 -16.67
CA LYS A 147 -4.56 -0.03 -17.50
C LYS A 147 -4.75 -1.44 -16.97
N HIS A 148 -4.79 -2.43 -17.83
CA HIS A 148 -5.00 -3.84 -17.46
C HIS A 148 -3.73 -4.58 -17.02
N ASP A 149 -2.55 -3.99 -17.18
CA ASP A 149 -1.24 -4.61 -16.91
C ASP A 149 -1.09 -5.14 -15.46
N VAL A 150 -1.57 -4.39 -14.47
CA VAL A 150 -1.57 -4.84 -13.05
C VAL A 150 -2.45 -6.07 -12.87
N PHE A 151 -3.63 -6.10 -13.50
CA PHE A 151 -4.55 -7.24 -13.45
C PHE A 151 -3.92 -8.49 -14.06
N GLU A 152 -3.34 -8.39 -15.25
CA GLU A 152 -2.64 -9.50 -15.92
C GLU A 152 -1.51 -10.07 -15.08
N LEU A 153 -0.70 -9.22 -14.47
CA LEU A 153 0.44 -9.66 -13.65
C LEU A 153 0.03 -10.30 -12.32
N THR A 154 -1.16 -10.02 -11.80
CA THR A 154 -1.50 -10.41 -10.43
C THR A 154 -2.68 -11.37 -10.31
N SER A 155 -3.64 -11.33 -11.24
CA SER A 155 -4.91 -12.08 -11.14
C SER A 155 -4.72 -13.59 -11.04
N GLY A 156 -3.85 -14.17 -11.88
CA GLY A 156 -3.62 -15.61 -11.91
C GLY A 156 -3.01 -16.17 -10.61
N VAL A 157 -2.19 -15.40 -9.92
CA VAL A 157 -1.63 -15.80 -8.62
C VAL A 157 -2.63 -15.51 -7.50
N ARG A 158 -3.32 -14.37 -7.56
CA ARG A 158 -4.29 -13.98 -6.55
C ARG A 158 -5.53 -14.88 -6.54
N SER A 159 -5.94 -15.43 -7.68
CA SER A 159 -7.05 -16.38 -7.78
C SER A 159 -6.82 -17.68 -6.97
N ARG A 160 -5.56 -18.04 -6.70
CA ARG A 160 -5.21 -19.17 -5.83
C ARG A 160 -5.39 -18.86 -4.33
N VAL A 161 -5.47 -17.59 -3.97
CA VAL A 161 -5.63 -17.12 -2.58
C VAL A 161 -7.10 -16.81 -2.28
N GLY A 162 -7.85 -16.33 -3.27
CA GLY A 162 -9.25 -15.99 -3.12
C GLY A 162 -9.89 -15.53 -4.43
N PRO A 163 -11.20 -15.25 -4.43
CA PRO A 163 -11.89 -14.82 -5.64
C PRO A 163 -11.36 -13.48 -6.15
N VAL A 164 -11.24 -13.36 -7.47
CA VAL A 164 -10.83 -12.12 -8.14
C VAL A 164 -12.05 -11.56 -8.86
N HIS A 165 -12.48 -10.38 -8.42
CA HIS A 165 -13.61 -9.68 -9.02
C HIS A 165 -13.11 -8.53 -9.88
N VAL A 166 -13.74 -8.36 -11.05
CA VAL A 166 -13.40 -7.29 -12.01
C VAL A 166 -14.65 -6.44 -12.24
N PHE A 167 -14.49 -5.14 -12.09
CA PHE A 167 -15.47 -4.15 -12.49
C PHE A 167 -14.86 -3.26 -13.58
N ASN A 168 -15.24 -3.51 -14.84
CA ASN A 168 -14.69 -2.83 -16.00
C ASN A 168 -15.83 -2.33 -16.91
N PRO A 169 -16.52 -1.26 -16.52
CA PRO A 169 -17.69 -0.75 -17.25
C PRO A 169 -17.32 -0.18 -18.63
N GLN A 170 -16.08 0.24 -18.82
CA GLN A 170 -15.59 0.82 -20.07
C GLN A 170 -14.96 -0.21 -21.03
N GLY A 171 -14.86 -1.47 -20.64
CA GLY A 171 -14.25 -2.52 -21.48
C GLY A 171 -12.75 -2.36 -21.73
N VAL A 172 -12.02 -1.66 -20.86
CA VAL A 172 -10.59 -1.42 -21.03
C VAL A 172 -9.83 -2.75 -21.14
N GLY A 173 -9.00 -2.88 -22.18
CA GLY A 173 -8.19 -4.08 -22.41
C GLY A 173 -9.00 -5.35 -22.70
N ASN A 174 -10.26 -5.24 -23.08
CA ASN A 174 -11.18 -6.37 -23.33
C ASN A 174 -11.34 -7.34 -22.16
N VAL A 175 -11.06 -6.90 -20.94
CA VAL A 175 -11.25 -7.69 -19.73
C VAL A 175 -12.73 -7.62 -19.32
N PRO A 176 -13.47 -8.76 -19.29
CA PRO A 176 -14.90 -8.73 -18.93
C PRO A 176 -15.10 -8.42 -17.45
N SER A 177 -16.16 -7.67 -17.14
CA SER A 177 -16.60 -7.51 -15.75
C SER A 177 -17.14 -8.83 -15.22
N THR A 178 -16.75 -9.21 -14.00
CA THR A 178 -17.24 -10.42 -13.33
C THR A 178 -18.51 -10.16 -12.51
N PHE A 179 -18.86 -8.91 -12.29
CA PHE A 179 -20.08 -8.51 -11.59
C PHE A 179 -20.62 -7.19 -12.13
N ARG A 180 -21.88 -6.94 -11.81
CA ARG A 180 -22.56 -5.67 -12.08
C ARG A 180 -22.93 -5.02 -10.76
N TRP A 181 -22.92 -3.72 -10.71
CA TRP A 181 -23.32 -2.95 -9.55
C TRP A 181 -24.55 -2.10 -9.88
N ASN A 182 -25.58 -2.21 -9.03
CA ASN A 182 -26.77 -1.36 -9.12
C ASN A 182 -26.65 -0.24 -8.06
N PRO A 183 -26.48 1.02 -8.46
CA PRO A 183 -26.35 2.14 -7.52
C PRO A 183 -27.63 2.42 -6.75
N ILE A 184 -28.80 1.95 -7.22
CA ILE A 184 -30.09 2.15 -6.55
C ILE A 184 -30.29 1.15 -5.40
N ALA A 185 -29.68 -0.03 -5.47
CA ALA A 185 -29.85 -1.05 -4.43
C ALA A 185 -29.42 -0.53 -3.04
N GLY A 186 -30.35 -0.52 -2.08
CA GLY A 186 -30.11 0.00 -0.73
C GLY A 186 -30.40 1.49 -0.55
N CYS A 187 -30.85 2.20 -1.59
CA CYS A 187 -31.30 3.58 -1.49
C CYS A 187 -32.69 3.75 -0.86
N GLN A 188 -33.29 2.66 -0.35
CA GLN A 188 -34.45 2.71 0.56
C GLN A 188 -34.08 3.44 1.87
N ASP A 189 -32.80 3.39 2.26
CA ASP A 189 -32.27 4.24 3.31
C ASP A 189 -31.93 5.63 2.74
N PRO A 190 -32.56 6.72 3.25
CA PRO A 190 -32.31 8.07 2.75
C PRO A 190 -30.84 8.50 2.84
N ALA A 191 -30.13 8.10 3.90
CA ALA A 191 -28.74 8.44 4.06
C ALA A 191 -27.85 7.77 3.00
N THR A 192 -28.19 6.59 2.56
CA THR A 192 -27.52 5.89 1.46
C THR A 192 -27.85 6.53 0.11
N ALA A 193 -29.10 6.94 -0.13
CA ALA A 193 -29.50 7.65 -1.33
C ALA A 193 -28.72 8.97 -1.47
N ILE A 194 -28.64 9.76 -0.41
CA ILE A 194 -27.87 11.02 -0.37
C ILE A 194 -26.41 10.78 -0.73
N ARG A 195 -25.71 9.88 -0.02
CA ARG A 195 -24.29 9.61 -0.27
C ARG A 195 -24.00 9.16 -1.70
N ARG A 196 -24.87 8.34 -2.28
CA ARG A 196 -24.70 7.86 -3.66
C ARG A 196 -24.99 8.92 -4.69
N ALA A 197 -26.04 9.71 -4.51
CA ALA A 197 -26.36 10.84 -5.37
C ALA A 197 -25.21 11.85 -5.40
N ASP A 198 -24.65 12.21 -4.24
CA ASP A 198 -23.50 13.10 -4.13
C ASP A 198 -22.27 12.54 -4.87
N ALA A 199 -21.98 11.25 -4.69
CA ALA A 199 -20.87 10.60 -5.39
C ALA A 199 -21.07 10.59 -6.91
N PHE A 200 -22.29 10.38 -7.40
CA PHE A 200 -22.61 10.45 -8.82
C PHE A 200 -22.47 11.87 -9.37
N ALA A 201 -23.03 12.86 -8.71
CA ALA A 201 -22.94 14.25 -9.14
C ALA A 201 -21.48 14.73 -9.21
N GLN A 202 -20.66 14.31 -8.24
CA GLN A 202 -19.22 14.66 -8.20
C GLN A 202 -18.39 13.87 -9.23
N SER A 203 -18.83 12.72 -9.71
CA SER A 203 -18.10 11.92 -10.69
C SER A 203 -18.10 12.50 -12.10
N VAL A 204 -19.05 13.38 -12.40
CA VAL A 204 -19.14 14.05 -13.68
C VAL A 204 -18.20 15.23 -13.70
N SER A 205 -17.17 15.16 -14.56
CA SER A 205 -16.25 16.29 -14.76
C SER A 205 -16.97 17.46 -15.44
N GLN A 206 -17.07 18.56 -14.73
CA GLN A 206 -17.68 19.79 -15.25
C GLN A 206 -16.63 20.81 -15.69
N GLN A 207 -15.54 20.33 -16.33
CA GLN A 207 -14.49 21.20 -16.86
C GLN A 207 -15.06 22.14 -17.93
N GLY A 208 -14.87 23.45 -17.73
CA GLY A 208 -15.32 24.48 -18.66
C GLY A 208 -16.76 24.99 -18.48
N VAL A 209 -17.45 24.57 -17.43
CA VAL A 209 -18.78 25.09 -17.08
C VAL A 209 -18.64 26.18 -16.03
N GLU A 210 -19.14 27.37 -16.33
CA GLU A 210 -19.31 28.43 -15.32
C GLU A 210 -20.29 27.91 -14.24
N ASP A 211 -20.02 28.20 -12.97
CA ASP A 211 -20.80 27.74 -11.81
C ASP A 211 -20.93 26.18 -11.69
N ALA A 212 -19.85 25.45 -11.99
CA ALA A 212 -19.81 23.99 -11.88
C ALA A 212 -20.29 23.45 -10.51
N SER A 213 -20.02 24.18 -9.44
CA SER A 213 -20.48 23.85 -8.08
C SER A 213 -21.99 23.93 -7.92
N PHE A 214 -22.63 24.94 -8.52
CA PHE A 214 -24.08 25.10 -8.52
C PHE A 214 -24.76 23.94 -9.25
N TRP A 215 -24.30 23.63 -10.46
CA TRP A 215 -24.86 22.54 -11.26
C TRP A 215 -24.66 21.16 -10.61
N SER A 216 -23.51 20.92 -10.00
CA SER A 216 -23.25 19.70 -9.24
C SER A 216 -24.19 19.56 -8.04
N SER A 217 -24.42 20.65 -7.30
CA SER A 217 -25.38 20.67 -6.18
C SER A 217 -26.80 20.37 -6.65
N LYS A 218 -27.25 21.00 -7.71
CA LYS A 218 -28.61 20.76 -8.26
C LYS A 218 -28.76 19.36 -8.79
N ALA A 219 -27.77 18.81 -9.50
CA ALA A 219 -27.78 17.43 -9.95
C ALA A 219 -27.87 16.45 -8.77
N SER A 220 -27.12 16.72 -7.70
CA SER A 220 -27.21 15.93 -6.48
C SER A 220 -28.60 15.93 -5.86
N ASP A 221 -29.24 17.11 -5.76
CA ASP A 221 -30.58 17.24 -5.17
C ASP A 221 -31.62 16.41 -5.95
N TYR A 222 -31.61 16.48 -7.29
CA TYR A 222 -32.51 15.66 -8.12
C TYR A 222 -32.18 14.17 -8.01
N LEU A 223 -30.91 13.79 -8.07
CA LEU A 223 -30.51 12.38 -7.97
C LEU A 223 -30.86 11.75 -6.62
N ARG A 224 -30.81 12.50 -5.52
CA ARG A 224 -31.25 12.02 -4.19
C ARG A 224 -32.69 11.58 -4.22
N ALA A 225 -33.58 12.44 -4.76
CA ALA A 225 -35.00 12.15 -4.87
C ALA A 225 -35.27 10.94 -5.78
N TYR A 226 -34.69 10.91 -6.96
CA TYR A 226 -34.87 9.82 -7.91
C TYR A 226 -34.31 8.49 -7.41
N PHE A 227 -33.12 8.47 -6.78
CA PHE A 227 -32.56 7.24 -6.25
C PHE A 227 -33.41 6.67 -5.12
N PHE A 228 -33.90 7.53 -4.24
CA PHE A 228 -34.80 7.11 -3.17
C PHE A 228 -36.13 6.58 -3.72
N ALA A 229 -36.79 7.32 -4.62
CA ALA A 229 -38.05 6.93 -5.20
C ALA A 229 -37.94 5.62 -6.01
N ALA A 230 -36.92 5.49 -6.84
CA ALA A 230 -36.68 4.26 -7.61
C ALA A 230 -36.41 3.07 -6.70
N ALA A 231 -35.69 3.24 -5.60
CA ALA A 231 -35.45 2.17 -4.64
C ALA A 231 -36.71 1.74 -3.91
N GLN A 232 -37.58 2.68 -3.54
CA GLN A 232 -38.90 2.36 -2.94
C GLN A 232 -39.80 1.61 -3.90
N ALA A 233 -39.74 1.93 -5.19
CA ALA A 233 -40.52 1.27 -6.24
C ALA A 233 -39.88 -0.05 -6.74
N GLY A 234 -38.74 -0.47 -6.21
CA GLY A 234 -38.01 -1.65 -6.66
C GLY A 234 -37.42 -1.54 -8.07
N LEU A 235 -37.20 -0.32 -8.55
CA LEU A 235 -36.68 -0.01 -9.88
C LEU A 235 -35.13 0.06 -9.85
N ASP A 236 -34.53 0.06 -11.04
CA ASP A 236 -33.07 0.17 -11.20
C ASP A 236 -32.68 1.49 -11.87
N LEU A 237 -31.35 1.71 -12.07
CA LEU A 237 -30.81 2.92 -12.67
C LEU A 237 -31.38 3.21 -14.09
N ARG A 238 -31.76 2.18 -14.84
CA ARG A 238 -32.31 2.35 -16.19
C ARG A 238 -33.62 3.11 -16.18
N HIS A 239 -34.36 3.08 -15.09
CA HIS A 239 -35.61 3.82 -14.91
C HIS A 239 -35.41 5.26 -14.46
N VAL A 240 -34.20 5.60 -14.03
CA VAL A 240 -33.80 6.96 -13.63
C VAL A 240 -33.11 7.70 -14.77
N ALA A 241 -32.38 6.94 -15.61
CA ALA A 241 -31.54 7.46 -16.67
C ALA A 241 -32.31 7.56 -17.98
N TRP A 242 -33.07 8.65 -18.17
CA TRP A 242 -33.54 9.06 -19.50
C TRP A 242 -34.09 10.48 -19.55
#